data_2e11b13168d5b9e05a313e979be76840
#
_entry.id   2e11b13168d5b9e05a313e979be76840
#
_cell.length_a   1.000
_cell.length_b   1.000
_cell.length_c   1.000
_cell.angle_alpha   90.00
_cell.angle_beta   90.00
_cell.angle_gamma   90.00
#
_symmetry.space_group_name_H-M   'P 1'
#
loop_
_entity.id
_entity.type
_entity.pdbx_description
1 polymer ?
#
loop_
_entity_poly.entity_id
_entity_poly.type
_entity_poly.pdbx_seq_one_letter_code
_entity_poly.pdbx_strand_id
1 'polypeptide(L)'
;MTTQNIAYSANTAITMDLSALGSSSTFIAGRESNQIDNTTDKFIDALVRGRFIVGTTPTLPCELDIYVWGSDISLATTAIDVLDGTDSAETLTNTTVLANGLVLARACPVLVNTSDKTYYVTPFSVAKLFDWIMPKFWGLFVAHNMTAALKTDAGNTNSFSFNGITYTSA
;
A
#
# COMPACT_ATOMS: atom_id res chain seq x y z
N MET A 1 33.98 -16.38 -13.35
CA MET A 1 32.71 -15.70 -13.56
C MET A 1 31.96 -15.75 -12.23
N THR A 2 31.61 -14.60 -11.66
CA THR A 2 30.75 -14.55 -10.48
C THR A 2 29.32 -14.74 -10.95
N THR A 3 28.61 -15.74 -10.42
CA THR A 3 27.21 -15.96 -10.69
C THR A 3 26.39 -14.98 -9.83
N GLN A 4 25.53 -14.18 -10.43
CA GLN A 4 24.58 -13.36 -9.69
C GLN A 4 23.27 -14.15 -9.50
N ASN A 5 22.84 -14.26 -8.26
CA ASN A 5 21.58 -14.89 -7.90
C ASN A 5 20.58 -13.87 -7.36
N ILE A 6 19.30 -14.09 -7.62
CA ILE A 6 18.22 -13.32 -7.00
C ILE A 6 17.95 -13.92 -5.61
N ALA A 7 17.90 -13.06 -4.60
CA ALA A 7 17.52 -13.43 -3.24
C ALA A 7 16.32 -12.62 -2.77
N TYR A 8 15.49 -13.25 -1.96
CA TYR A 8 14.32 -12.61 -1.33
C TYR A 8 14.57 -12.45 0.16
N SER A 9 14.23 -11.26 0.68
CA SER A 9 14.24 -11.05 2.14
C SER A 9 13.16 -11.88 2.83
N ALA A 10 13.24 -11.99 4.16
CA ALA A 10 12.12 -12.43 4.95
C ALA A 10 10.89 -11.53 4.69
N ASN A 11 9.69 -12.07 4.93
CA ASN A 11 8.46 -11.30 4.83
C ASN A 11 8.43 -10.23 5.93
N THR A 12 8.29 -8.97 5.54
CA THR A 12 8.24 -7.81 6.43
C THR A 12 6.85 -7.22 6.43
N ALA A 13 6.27 -7.02 7.61
CA ALA A 13 4.96 -6.36 7.73
C ALA A 13 5.09 -4.87 7.37
N ILE A 14 4.08 -4.36 6.66
CA ILE A 14 3.91 -2.92 6.44
C ILE A 14 3.03 -2.40 7.58
N THR A 15 3.55 -1.48 8.38
CA THR A 15 2.79 -0.86 9.46
C THR A 15 1.74 0.07 8.87
N MET A 16 0.49 -0.32 8.99
CA MET A 16 -0.68 0.42 8.52
C MET A 16 -1.93 -0.12 9.21
N ASP A 17 -2.63 0.72 9.98
CA ASP A 17 -3.86 0.33 10.65
C ASP A 17 -5.08 0.60 9.75
N LEU A 18 -5.58 -0.44 9.09
CA LEU A 18 -6.78 -0.37 8.26
C LEU A 18 -8.08 -0.70 9.05
N SER A 19 -7.99 -0.83 10.37
CA SER A 19 -9.15 -1.09 11.23
C SER A 19 -10.18 0.01 11.08
N ALA A 20 -11.40 -0.36 10.74
CA ALA A 20 -12.52 0.55 10.56
C ALA A 20 -12.25 1.71 9.56
N LEU A 21 -11.33 1.53 8.60
CA LEU A 21 -11.09 2.54 7.57
C LEU A 21 -12.40 2.91 6.89
N GLY A 22 -12.72 4.21 6.89
CA GLY A 22 -13.93 4.76 6.30
C GLY A 22 -13.90 4.81 4.76
N SER A 23 -15.09 4.85 4.17
CA SER A 23 -15.27 4.95 2.72
C SER A 23 -15.01 6.38 2.20
N SER A 24 -14.42 6.48 1.02
CA SER A 24 -14.20 7.73 0.28
C SER A 24 -14.60 7.55 -1.17
N SER A 25 -15.67 8.20 -1.60
CA SER A 25 -16.17 8.09 -2.99
C SER A 25 -15.20 8.66 -4.03
N THR A 26 -14.26 9.47 -3.62
CA THR A 26 -13.22 10.09 -4.47
C THR A 26 -11.84 9.51 -4.24
N PHE A 27 -11.71 8.52 -3.34
CA PHE A 27 -10.44 7.89 -2.93
C PHE A 27 -9.39 8.84 -2.34
N ILE A 28 -9.74 10.10 -2.04
CA ILE A 28 -8.82 11.06 -1.43
C ILE A 28 -8.67 10.90 0.08
N ALA A 29 -9.67 10.35 0.77
CA ALA A 29 -9.57 9.99 2.17
C ALA A 29 -9.21 8.50 2.29
N GLY A 30 -8.15 8.20 3.03
CA GLY A 30 -7.61 6.87 3.14
C GLY A 30 -6.68 6.70 4.34
N ARG A 31 -5.84 5.70 4.29
CA ARG A 31 -4.82 5.42 5.30
C ARG A 31 -3.44 5.39 4.66
N GLU A 32 -2.52 6.17 5.20
CA GLU A 32 -1.10 6.09 4.90
C GLU A 32 -0.44 4.98 5.73
N SER A 33 0.57 4.31 5.19
CA SER A 33 1.45 3.43 5.93
C SER A 33 2.65 4.18 6.51
N ASN A 34 3.32 3.59 7.52
CA ASN A 34 4.66 4.04 7.83
C ASN A 34 5.54 3.96 6.57
N GLN A 35 6.44 4.94 6.44
CA GLN A 35 7.49 4.96 5.44
C GLN A 35 8.38 3.72 5.56
N ILE A 36 8.73 3.13 4.43
CA ILE A 36 9.72 2.06 4.33
C ILE A 36 11.01 2.68 3.80
N ASP A 37 12.06 2.55 4.59
CA ASP A 37 13.40 3.05 4.26
C ASP A 37 14.21 1.94 3.57
N ASN A 38 14.49 2.14 2.28
CA ASN A 38 15.30 1.25 1.46
C ASN A 38 16.78 1.67 1.37
N THR A 39 17.19 2.70 2.10
CA THR A 39 18.59 3.20 2.02
C THR A 39 19.58 2.23 2.63
N THR A 40 19.16 1.44 3.60
CA THR A 40 19.99 0.43 4.28
C THR A 40 19.99 -0.91 3.53
N ASP A 41 18.81 -1.46 3.27
CA ASP A 41 18.66 -2.81 2.66
C ASP A 41 18.97 -2.81 1.16
N LYS A 42 18.77 -1.68 0.49
CA LYS A 42 19.06 -1.47 -0.95
C LYS A 42 18.42 -2.55 -1.83
N PHE A 43 17.17 -2.89 -1.54
CA PHE A 43 16.39 -3.77 -2.39
C PHE A 43 16.29 -3.17 -3.79
N ILE A 44 16.42 -4.00 -4.80
CA ILE A 44 16.20 -3.62 -6.21
C ILE A 44 14.74 -3.66 -6.58
N ASP A 45 13.92 -4.37 -5.79
CA ASP A 45 12.46 -4.42 -5.88
C ASP A 45 11.86 -4.87 -4.54
N ALA A 46 10.56 -4.66 -4.38
CA ALA A 46 9.77 -5.18 -3.27
C ALA A 46 8.46 -5.76 -3.81
N LEU A 47 8.18 -7.02 -3.50
CA LEU A 47 6.90 -7.65 -3.81
C LEU A 47 5.94 -7.45 -2.66
N VAL A 48 4.96 -6.58 -2.85
CA VAL A 48 3.91 -6.28 -1.87
C VAL A 48 2.73 -7.20 -2.09
N ARG A 49 2.17 -7.69 -0.99
CA ARG A 49 0.92 -8.47 -0.94
C ARG A 49 0.10 -8.06 0.27
N GLY A 50 -1.19 -8.39 0.27
CA GLY A 50 -2.02 -8.05 1.42
C GLY A 50 -3.36 -8.74 1.39
N ARG A 51 -4.16 -8.41 2.38
CA ARG A 51 -5.56 -8.79 2.49
C ARG A 51 -6.35 -7.71 3.22
N PHE A 52 -7.63 -7.62 2.90
CA PHE A 52 -8.57 -6.79 3.62
C PHE A 52 -9.91 -7.52 3.81
N ILE A 53 -10.67 -7.09 4.81
CA ILE A 53 -11.98 -7.65 5.14
C ILE A 53 -12.99 -6.51 5.15
N VAL A 54 -14.06 -6.69 4.40
CA VAL A 54 -15.20 -5.76 4.42
C VAL A 54 -15.92 -5.91 5.77
N GLY A 55 -16.23 -4.80 6.43
CA GLY A 55 -16.89 -4.83 7.74
C GLY A 55 -18.37 -5.20 7.64
N THR A 56 -19.18 -4.28 7.16
CA THR A 56 -20.61 -4.50 6.92
C THR A 56 -20.87 -4.71 5.42
N THR A 57 -22.12 -4.99 5.06
CA THR A 57 -22.51 -5.21 3.64
C THR A 57 -22.17 -3.99 2.78
N PRO A 58 -21.26 -4.12 1.81
CA PRO A 58 -20.89 -3.01 0.91
C PRO A 58 -21.98 -2.79 -0.15
N THR A 59 -22.04 -1.58 -0.70
CA THR A 59 -22.87 -1.28 -1.88
C THR A 59 -22.04 -1.46 -3.15
N LEU A 60 -22.50 -2.32 -4.06
CA LEU A 60 -21.83 -2.59 -5.33
C LEU A 60 -22.31 -1.61 -6.44
N PRO A 61 -21.47 -1.28 -7.45
CA PRO A 61 -20.06 -1.68 -7.57
C PRO A 61 -19.17 -0.87 -6.63
N CYS A 62 -18.15 -1.50 -6.07
CA CYS A 62 -17.19 -0.83 -5.21
C CYS A 62 -15.83 -1.55 -5.25
N GLU A 63 -14.77 -0.86 -4.79
CA GLU A 63 -13.41 -1.36 -4.79
C GLU A 63 -12.57 -0.74 -3.67
N LEU A 64 -11.44 -1.37 -3.40
CA LEU A 64 -10.36 -0.84 -2.61
C LEU A 64 -9.17 -0.61 -3.52
N ASP A 65 -8.66 0.62 -3.48
CA ASP A 65 -7.49 1.03 -4.25
C ASP A 65 -6.26 1.12 -3.37
N ILE A 66 -5.15 0.62 -3.91
CA ILE A 66 -3.84 0.66 -3.29
C ILE A 66 -2.95 1.51 -4.17
N TYR A 67 -2.54 2.64 -3.62
CA TYR A 67 -1.57 3.54 -4.22
C TYR A 67 -0.21 3.37 -3.55
N VAL A 68 0.85 3.61 -4.30
CA VAL A 68 2.22 3.67 -3.80
C VAL A 68 2.76 5.07 -4.04
N TRP A 69 3.36 5.65 -3.02
CA TRP A 69 4.20 6.83 -3.18
C TRP A 69 5.67 6.41 -3.08
N GLY A 70 6.54 7.14 -3.78
CA GLY A 70 7.99 6.92 -3.75
C GLY A 70 8.72 8.25 -3.72
N SER A 71 9.83 8.31 -2.97
CA SER A 71 10.63 9.51 -2.81
C SER A 71 12.12 9.17 -2.69
N ASP A 72 12.97 10.10 -3.04
CA ASP A 72 14.41 10.07 -2.79
C ASP A 72 14.80 10.77 -1.46
N ILE A 73 13.85 11.47 -0.86
CA ILE A 73 13.95 12.17 0.42
C ILE A 73 12.87 11.61 1.36
N SER A 74 13.19 11.45 2.65
CA SER A 74 12.21 11.01 3.64
C SER A 74 11.03 11.97 3.73
N LEU A 75 9.80 11.46 3.75
CA LEU A 75 8.59 12.27 3.89
C LEU A 75 8.51 13.01 5.23
N ALA A 76 9.14 12.50 6.26
CA ALA A 76 9.32 13.23 7.52
C ALA A 76 10.05 14.57 7.33
N THR A 77 10.79 14.73 6.23
CA THR A 77 11.50 15.98 5.88
C THR A 77 10.74 16.78 4.83
N THR A 78 10.13 16.10 3.85
CA THR A 78 9.40 16.75 2.75
C THR A 78 8.17 15.92 2.42
N ALA A 79 7.03 16.32 2.95
CA ALA A 79 5.75 15.65 2.76
C ALA A 79 5.28 15.70 1.29
N ILE A 80 4.51 14.69 0.89
CA ILE A 80 3.71 14.72 -0.34
C ILE A 80 2.29 15.11 0.08
N ASP A 81 1.94 16.38 -0.08
CA ASP A 81 0.69 16.94 0.43
C ASP A 81 0.58 16.74 1.97
N VAL A 82 -0.34 15.92 2.41
CA VAL A 82 -0.54 15.58 3.84
C VAL A 82 0.21 14.31 4.26
N LEU A 83 0.78 13.56 3.30
CA LEU A 83 1.49 12.32 3.57
C LEU A 83 2.88 12.65 4.14
N ASP A 84 3.15 12.18 5.34
CA ASP A 84 4.39 12.46 6.07
C ASP A 84 5.23 11.21 6.38
N GLY A 85 4.78 10.06 5.91
CA GLY A 85 5.46 8.77 6.15
C GLY A 85 5.12 8.13 7.50
N THR A 86 4.05 8.57 8.14
CA THR A 86 3.57 8.02 9.42
C THR A 86 2.21 7.34 9.22
N ASP A 87 2.01 6.17 9.82
CA ASP A 87 0.73 5.46 9.77
C ASP A 87 -0.40 6.29 10.38
N SER A 88 -1.20 6.93 9.53
CA SER A 88 -2.30 7.82 9.90
C SER A 88 -3.44 7.79 8.89
N ALA A 89 -4.63 8.19 9.34
CA ALA A 89 -5.75 8.45 8.44
C ALA A 89 -5.55 9.85 7.83
N GLU A 90 -5.49 9.91 6.50
CA GLU A 90 -5.19 11.13 5.76
C GLU A 90 -6.30 11.46 4.75
N THR A 91 -6.45 12.76 4.49
CA THR A 91 -7.32 13.25 3.41
C THR A 91 -6.50 14.16 2.51
N LEU A 92 -6.17 13.65 1.32
CA LEU A 92 -5.45 14.41 0.29
C LEU A 92 -6.24 15.66 -0.08
N THR A 93 -5.55 16.75 -0.36
CA THR A 93 -6.17 18.05 -0.68
C THR A 93 -7.14 17.95 -1.86
N ASN A 94 -6.85 17.10 -2.85
CA ASN A 94 -7.70 16.89 -4.01
C ASN A 94 -7.30 15.67 -4.82
N THR A 95 -8.12 15.32 -5.83
CA THR A 95 -7.86 14.20 -6.73
C THR A 95 -6.65 14.41 -7.64
N THR A 96 -6.17 15.64 -7.84
CA THR A 96 -4.96 15.92 -8.62
C THR A 96 -3.73 15.44 -7.87
N VAL A 97 -3.68 15.60 -6.55
CA VAL A 97 -2.61 15.03 -5.71
C VAL A 97 -2.61 13.52 -5.81
N LEU A 98 -3.79 12.89 -5.70
CA LEU A 98 -3.92 11.44 -5.85
C LEU A 98 -3.38 10.96 -7.20
N ALA A 99 -3.73 11.66 -8.31
CA ALA A 99 -3.37 11.26 -9.67
C ALA A 99 -1.91 11.51 -10.03
N ASN A 100 -1.27 12.54 -9.45
CA ASN A 100 0.07 12.97 -9.86
C ASN A 100 1.15 12.70 -8.79
N GLY A 101 0.77 12.60 -7.53
CA GLY A 101 1.68 12.35 -6.41
C GLY A 101 1.82 10.87 -6.06
N LEU A 102 0.84 10.04 -6.44
CA LEU A 102 0.81 8.63 -6.12
C LEU A 102 0.60 7.78 -7.38
N VAL A 103 1.06 6.54 -7.34
CA VAL A 103 0.87 5.58 -8.44
C VAL A 103 -0.12 4.51 -8.01
N LEU A 104 -1.20 4.32 -8.76
CA LEU A 104 -2.14 3.23 -8.52
C LEU A 104 -1.47 1.88 -8.79
N ALA A 105 -1.25 1.10 -7.74
CA ALA A 105 -0.66 -0.22 -7.83
C ALA A 105 -1.70 -1.31 -8.10
N ARG A 106 -2.85 -1.23 -7.42
CA ARG A 106 -3.95 -2.18 -7.55
C ARG A 106 -5.29 -1.53 -7.28
N ALA A 107 -6.25 -1.80 -8.16
CA ALA A 107 -7.67 -1.71 -7.86
C ALA A 107 -8.17 -3.12 -7.52
N CYS A 108 -8.83 -3.26 -6.39
CA CYS A 108 -9.31 -4.52 -5.86
C CYS A 108 -10.84 -4.51 -5.81
N PRO A 109 -11.54 -4.95 -6.88
CA PRO A 109 -12.99 -4.90 -6.93
C PRO A 109 -13.61 -5.85 -5.89
N VAL A 110 -14.62 -5.35 -5.21
CA VAL A 110 -15.47 -6.12 -4.31
C VAL A 110 -16.65 -6.67 -5.12
N LEU A 111 -16.72 -7.98 -5.25
CA LEU A 111 -17.65 -8.65 -6.18
C LEU A 111 -18.94 -9.15 -5.53
N VAL A 112 -18.99 -9.15 -4.19
CA VAL A 112 -20.17 -9.63 -3.44
C VAL A 112 -20.49 -8.68 -2.29
N ASN A 113 -21.78 -8.44 -2.08
CA ASN A 113 -22.30 -7.59 -1.02
C ASN A 113 -22.48 -8.36 0.31
N THR A 114 -21.42 -9.06 0.74
CA THR A 114 -21.43 -9.87 1.96
C THR A 114 -20.50 -9.26 2.99
N SER A 115 -20.98 -9.07 4.23
CA SER A 115 -20.18 -8.65 5.37
C SER A 115 -19.11 -9.69 5.71
N ASP A 116 -18.04 -9.25 6.36
CA ASP A 116 -16.93 -10.09 6.82
C ASP A 116 -16.23 -10.91 5.73
N LYS A 117 -16.41 -10.52 4.47
CA LYS A 117 -15.74 -11.18 3.35
C LYS A 117 -14.29 -10.74 3.26
N THR A 118 -13.38 -11.73 3.23
CA THR A 118 -11.94 -11.51 3.03
C THR A 118 -11.60 -11.45 1.54
N TYR A 119 -10.79 -10.47 1.17
CA TYR A 119 -10.19 -10.29 -0.16
C TYR A 119 -8.68 -10.32 -0.06
N TYR A 120 -8.03 -10.97 -1.00
CA TYR A 120 -6.57 -11.05 -1.10
C TYR A 120 -6.08 -10.17 -2.24
N VAL A 121 -5.04 -9.41 -1.95
CA VAL A 121 -4.38 -8.55 -2.94
C VAL A 121 -3.35 -9.38 -3.70
N THR A 122 -3.50 -9.44 -5.01
CA THR A 122 -2.49 -10.07 -5.88
C THR A 122 -1.15 -9.34 -5.73
N PRO A 123 -0.04 -10.04 -5.53
CA PRO A 123 1.27 -9.44 -5.38
C PRO A 123 1.61 -8.48 -6.52
N PHE A 124 2.26 -7.36 -6.18
CA PHE A 124 2.75 -6.39 -7.14
C PHE A 124 4.16 -5.93 -6.79
N SER A 125 4.90 -5.52 -7.81
CA SER A 125 6.27 -5.01 -7.72
C SER A 125 6.23 -3.50 -7.52
N VAL A 126 6.96 -2.99 -6.53
CA VAL A 126 7.11 -1.55 -6.28
C VAL A 126 7.98 -0.92 -7.36
N ALA A 127 9.14 -1.50 -7.67
CA ALA A 127 10.05 -0.95 -8.68
C ALA A 127 9.38 -0.78 -10.04
N LYS A 128 8.49 -1.71 -10.43
CA LYS A 128 7.74 -1.62 -11.69
C LYS A 128 6.88 -0.35 -11.78
N LEU A 129 6.40 0.17 -10.66
CA LEU A 129 5.58 1.39 -10.61
C LEU A 129 6.40 2.66 -10.85
N PHE A 130 7.72 2.58 -10.67
CA PHE A 130 8.68 3.68 -10.78
C PHE A 130 9.73 3.38 -11.86
N ASP A 131 9.30 2.92 -13.03
CA ASP A 131 10.17 2.64 -14.20
C ASP A 131 11.35 1.71 -13.87
N TRP A 132 11.10 0.70 -13.02
CA TRP A 132 12.10 -0.28 -12.54
C TRP A 132 13.22 0.30 -11.66
N ILE A 133 13.02 1.51 -11.14
CA ILE A 133 13.92 2.13 -10.18
C ILE A 133 13.26 2.11 -8.81
N MET A 134 13.80 1.30 -7.90
CA MET A 134 13.26 1.23 -6.54
C MET A 134 13.52 2.55 -5.79
N PRO A 135 12.47 3.23 -5.28
CA PRO A 135 12.65 4.45 -4.50
C PRO A 135 13.48 4.22 -3.22
N LYS A 136 14.15 5.26 -2.75
CA LYS A 136 14.86 5.22 -1.45
C LYS A 136 13.89 5.11 -0.29
N PHE A 137 12.78 5.82 -0.38
CA PHE A 137 11.69 5.82 0.58
C PHE A 137 10.39 5.57 -0.16
N TRP A 138 9.53 4.75 0.39
CA TRP A 138 8.24 4.44 -0.21
C TRP A 138 7.23 4.03 0.84
N GLY A 139 5.97 4.03 0.48
CA GLY A 139 4.89 3.58 1.32
C GLY A 139 3.61 3.39 0.54
N LEU A 140 2.56 3.00 1.25
CA LEU A 140 1.24 2.77 0.70
C LEU A 140 0.29 3.87 1.13
N PHE A 141 -0.67 4.17 0.28
CA PHE A 141 -1.89 4.87 0.63
C PHE A 141 -3.06 4.01 0.15
N VAL A 142 -3.96 3.65 1.07
CA VAL A 142 -5.09 2.76 0.79
C VAL A 142 -6.40 3.51 1.02
N ALA A 143 -7.26 3.51 0.01
CA ALA A 143 -8.60 4.11 0.07
C ALA A 143 -9.63 3.18 -0.55
N HIS A 144 -10.91 3.37 -0.24
CA HIS A 144 -11.98 2.55 -0.82
C HIS A 144 -13.31 3.32 -0.90
N ASN A 145 -14.21 2.87 -1.78
CA ASN A 145 -15.54 3.47 -1.97
C ASN A 145 -16.70 2.53 -1.59
N MET A 146 -16.46 1.59 -0.68
CA MET A 146 -17.42 0.51 -0.34
C MET A 146 -18.71 0.96 0.38
N THR A 147 -18.88 2.24 0.72
CA THR A 147 -19.94 2.80 1.57
C THR A 147 -19.98 2.27 3.00
N ALA A 148 -19.42 1.09 3.24
CA ALA A 148 -19.22 0.47 4.54
C ALA A 148 -17.74 0.56 4.94
N ALA A 149 -17.44 0.75 6.21
CA ALA A 149 -16.05 0.72 6.69
C ALA A 149 -15.44 -0.69 6.54
N LEU A 150 -14.12 -0.77 6.47
CA LEU A 150 -13.43 -2.04 6.63
C LEU A 150 -13.71 -2.63 8.01
N LYS A 151 -13.55 -3.94 8.14
CA LYS A 151 -13.76 -4.62 9.41
C LYS A 151 -12.85 -4.03 10.48
N THR A 152 -13.44 -3.77 11.67
CA THR A 152 -12.67 -3.44 12.86
C THR A 152 -11.74 -4.60 13.18
N ASP A 153 -10.45 -4.31 13.28
CA ASP A 153 -9.43 -5.34 13.39
C ASP A 153 -9.11 -5.63 14.86
N ALA A 154 -9.45 -6.81 15.31
CA ALA A 154 -9.06 -7.32 16.64
C ALA A 154 -7.82 -8.24 16.57
N GLY A 155 -7.04 -8.21 15.49
CA GLY A 155 -5.89 -9.10 15.34
C GLY A 155 -5.27 -9.17 13.94
N ASN A 156 -4.93 -8.04 13.32
CA ASN A 156 -4.23 -7.97 12.03
C ASN A 156 -4.93 -8.71 10.88
N THR A 157 -6.26 -8.60 10.82
CA THR A 157 -7.06 -9.20 9.75
C THR A 157 -6.92 -8.42 8.43
N ASN A 158 -6.77 -7.08 8.51
CA ASN A 158 -6.42 -6.21 7.39
C ASN A 158 -4.92 -5.95 7.43
N SER A 159 -4.15 -6.51 6.51
CA SER A 159 -2.69 -6.43 6.61
C SER A 159 -2.00 -6.43 5.26
N PHE A 160 -0.90 -5.71 5.18
CA PHE A 160 0.03 -5.72 4.08
C PHE A 160 1.42 -6.13 4.53
N SER A 161 2.17 -6.73 3.62
CA SER A 161 3.56 -7.13 3.83
C SER A 161 4.32 -7.15 2.52
N PHE A 162 5.64 -7.16 2.60
CA PHE A 162 6.49 -7.26 1.41
C PHE A 162 7.69 -8.20 1.62
N ASN A 163 8.24 -8.66 0.52
CA ASN A 163 9.55 -9.29 0.45
C ASN A 163 10.43 -8.42 -0.45
N GLY A 164 11.54 -7.93 0.08
CA GLY A 164 12.55 -7.23 -0.71
C GLY A 164 13.33 -8.20 -1.60
N ILE A 165 13.76 -7.74 -2.75
CA ILE A 165 14.55 -8.50 -3.73
C ILE A 165 15.94 -7.88 -3.83
N THR A 166 16.99 -8.69 -3.75
CA THR A 166 18.38 -8.28 -3.91
C THR A 166 19.11 -9.19 -4.88
N TYR A 167 20.25 -8.72 -5.40
CA TYR A 167 21.24 -9.59 -6.04
C TYR A 167 22.27 -10.04 -5.01
N THR A 168 22.59 -11.33 -5.03
CA THR A 168 23.71 -11.90 -4.28
C THR A 168 24.75 -12.47 -5.24
N SER A 169 26.04 -12.25 -4.94
CA SER A 169 27.14 -12.93 -5.66
C SER A 169 27.43 -14.27 -5.00
N ALA A 170 27.50 -15.32 -5.79
CA ALA A 170 28.02 -16.63 -5.38
C ALA A 170 29.50 -16.75 -5.72
#